data_3d7943fe6ba36fc7fcf10465ba540da5
#
_entry.id   3d7943fe6ba36fc7fcf10465ba540da5
#
_cell.length_a   1.000
_cell.length_b   1.000
_cell.length_c   1.000
_cell.angle_alpha   90.00
_cell.angle_beta   90.00
_cell.angle_gamma   90.00
#
_symmetry.space_group_name_H-M   'P 1'
#
loop_
_entity.id
_entity.type
_entity.pdbx_description
1 polymer ?
#
loop_
_entity_poly.entity_id
_entity_poly.type
_entity_poly.pdbx_seq_one_letter_code
_entity_poly.pdbx_strand_id
1 'polypeptide(L)'
;MGRFDGKVVLVTGGNRNTGLDLVERFARDGAKVYMCGSGEASTAKGAAELKARGLDGVISQACDISDAAQVAALFDTIEHDAGRLDILVNNAANQGLGHGGPLEMDAERFWDVLKTNVVGGFRVTQTACNRFFMKQESRGVVVFLSSNTAMRAIRHRTAYCTSKGAINSMVRALALDLAPLGIRVNCCAPGYIYTERWLTLDPEKAARRRLNCPLRHEAKGADIANVVAFLASDDSANMTGEIVTCDAGCSCQHMPEDVDV
;
A
#
# COMPACT_ATOMS: atom_id res chain seq x y z
N MET A 1 -8.02 -1.34 25.22
CA MET A 1 -7.60 -0.21 24.39
C MET A 1 -6.96 -0.78 23.12
N GLY A 2 -7.42 -0.36 21.95
CA GLY A 2 -6.85 -0.78 20.66
C GLY A 2 -5.49 -0.11 20.42
N ARG A 3 -4.65 -0.73 19.59
CA ARG A 3 -3.30 -0.22 19.28
C ARG A 3 -3.33 1.22 18.70
N PHE A 4 -4.41 1.58 18.01
CA PHE A 4 -4.56 2.86 17.31
C PHE A 4 -5.73 3.69 17.85
N ASP A 5 -6.14 3.48 19.10
CA ASP A 5 -7.18 4.29 19.74
C ASP A 5 -6.84 5.79 19.66
N GLY A 6 -7.78 6.59 19.17
CA GLY A 6 -7.62 8.04 18.98
C GLY A 6 -6.72 8.47 17.81
N LYS A 7 -6.20 7.54 17.01
CA LYS A 7 -5.43 7.84 15.79
C LYS A 7 -6.34 8.01 14.58
N VAL A 8 -5.95 8.89 13.68
CA VAL A 8 -6.58 9.11 12.38
C VAL A 8 -5.69 8.53 11.29
N VAL A 9 -6.24 7.64 10.47
CA VAL A 9 -5.52 6.88 9.45
C VAL A 9 -6.13 7.13 8.07
N LEU A 10 -5.31 7.40 7.07
CA LEU A 10 -5.70 7.38 5.66
C LEU A 10 -5.08 6.18 4.96
N VAL A 11 -5.92 5.35 4.31
CA VAL A 11 -5.49 4.24 3.46
C VAL A 11 -5.87 4.53 2.01
N THR A 12 -4.88 4.79 1.15
CA THR A 12 -5.15 4.95 -0.29
C THR A 12 -5.32 3.58 -0.95
N GLY A 13 -6.25 3.47 -1.91
CA GLY A 13 -6.59 2.17 -2.49
C GLY A 13 -7.19 1.19 -1.49
N GLY A 14 -7.89 1.71 -0.46
CA GLY A 14 -8.51 0.94 0.63
C GLY A 14 -9.77 0.16 0.23
N ASN A 15 -10.22 0.30 -1.01
CA ASN A 15 -11.54 -0.14 -1.47
C ASN A 15 -11.60 -1.57 -2.01
N ARG A 16 -10.49 -2.33 -2.03
CA ARG A 16 -10.46 -3.72 -2.53
C ARG A 16 -9.22 -4.49 -2.07
N ASN A 17 -9.33 -5.82 -2.09
CA ASN A 17 -8.23 -6.76 -1.80
C ASN A 17 -7.47 -6.37 -0.52
N THR A 18 -6.13 -6.37 -0.56
CA THR A 18 -5.27 -5.98 0.58
C THR A 18 -5.63 -4.63 1.18
N GLY A 19 -6.14 -3.69 0.38
CA GLY A 19 -6.61 -2.40 0.88
C GLY A 19 -7.74 -2.52 1.90
N LEU A 20 -8.72 -3.41 1.66
CA LEU A 20 -9.78 -3.69 2.62
C LEU A 20 -9.23 -4.28 3.93
N ASP A 21 -8.27 -5.21 3.84
CA ASP A 21 -7.67 -5.83 5.02
C ASP A 21 -6.85 -4.81 5.83
N LEU A 22 -6.19 -3.85 5.16
CA LEU A 22 -5.53 -2.72 5.82
C LEU A 22 -6.53 -1.85 6.57
N VAL A 23 -7.61 -1.43 5.90
CA VAL A 23 -8.68 -0.62 6.52
C VAL A 23 -9.29 -1.35 7.70
N GLU A 24 -9.67 -2.62 7.53
CA GLU A 24 -10.23 -3.45 8.60
C GLU A 24 -9.28 -3.54 9.80
N ARG A 25 -7.99 -3.76 9.57
CA ARG A 25 -7.00 -3.87 10.63
C ARG A 25 -6.94 -2.60 11.48
N PHE A 26 -6.78 -1.43 10.87
CA PHE A 26 -6.72 -0.17 11.59
C PHE A 26 -8.03 0.16 12.31
N ALA A 27 -9.17 -0.09 11.67
CA ALA A 27 -10.48 0.16 12.27
C ALA A 27 -10.73 -0.75 13.51
N ARG A 28 -10.39 -2.04 13.42
CA ARG A 28 -10.51 -2.98 14.56
C ARG A 28 -9.54 -2.65 15.70
N ASP A 29 -8.42 -2.04 15.40
CA ASP A 29 -7.44 -1.58 16.39
C ASP A 29 -7.76 -0.17 16.94
N GLY A 30 -8.96 0.38 16.66
CA GLY A 30 -9.50 1.59 17.30
C GLY A 30 -9.25 2.90 16.54
N ALA A 31 -8.68 2.87 15.35
CA ALA A 31 -8.46 4.08 14.55
C ALA A 31 -9.75 4.63 13.92
N LYS A 32 -9.82 5.95 13.75
CA LYS A 32 -10.73 6.59 12.79
C LYS A 32 -10.09 6.48 11.41
N VAL A 33 -10.71 5.69 10.51
CA VAL A 33 -10.11 5.37 9.21
C VAL A 33 -10.83 6.06 8.07
N TYR A 34 -10.05 6.75 7.24
CA TYR A 34 -10.43 7.22 5.92
C TYR A 34 -9.83 6.31 4.87
N MET A 35 -10.61 5.97 3.86
CA MET A 35 -10.13 5.22 2.71
C MET A 35 -10.51 5.89 1.39
N CYS A 36 -9.67 5.73 0.37
CA CYS A 36 -10.04 6.14 -0.97
C CYS A 36 -9.76 5.05 -2.02
N GLY A 37 -10.43 5.19 -3.15
CA GLY A 37 -10.20 4.43 -4.39
C GLY A 37 -10.50 5.33 -5.58
N SER A 38 -9.93 5.04 -6.75
CA SER A 38 -10.01 5.93 -7.92
C SER A 38 -11.38 6.00 -8.59
N GLY A 39 -12.28 5.04 -8.33
CA GLY A 39 -13.61 5.02 -8.94
C GLY A 39 -14.72 5.01 -7.89
N GLU A 40 -15.77 5.80 -8.11
CA GLU A 40 -16.92 5.92 -7.20
C GLU A 40 -17.58 4.56 -6.92
N ALA A 41 -17.96 3.82 -7.97
CA ALA A 41 -18.63 2.54 -7.83
C ALA A 41 -17.79 1.50 -7.05
N SER A 42 -16.47 1.44 -7.33
CA SER A 42 -15.57 0.51 -6.64
C SER A 42 -15.34 0.91 -5.18
N THR A 43 -15.32 2.21 -4.89
CA THR A 43 -15.18 2.74 -3.54
C THR A 43 -16.44 2.47 -2.71
N ALA A 44 -17.62 2.70 -3.29
CA ALA A 44 -18.90 2.39 -2.66
C ALA A 44 -19.05 0.87 -2.38
N LYS A 45 -18.61 0.00 -3.32
CA LYS A 45 -18.57 -1.44 -3.11
C LYS A 45 -17.69 -1.83 -1.93
N GLY A 46 -16.48 -1.27 -1.85
CA GLY A 46 -15.55 -1.52 -0.74
C GLY A 46 -16.12 -1.05 0.60
N ALA A 47 -16.76 0.11 0.64
CA ALA A 47 -17.43 0.62 1.85
C ALA A 47 -18.55 -0.30 2.31
N ALA A 48 -19.38 -0.79 1.38
CA ALA A 48 -20.45 -1.74 1.67
C ALA A 48 -19.91 -3.08 2.22
N GLU A 49 -18.77 -3.55 1.68
CA GLU A 49 -18.11 -4.76 2.16
C GLU A 49 -17.56 -4.58 3.59
N LEU A 50 -16.94 -3.45 3.91
CA LEU A 50 -16.47 -3.13 5.26
C LEU A 50 -17.63 -3.02 6.24
N LYS A 51 -18.74 -2.40 5.83
CA LYS A 51 -19.96 -2.34 6.63
C LYS A 51 -20.51 -3.73 6.92
N ALA A 52 -20.54 -4.62 5.94
CA ALA A 52 -20.96 -6.02 6.13
C ALA A 52 -20.05 -6.79 7.10
N ARG A 53 -18.78 -6.35 7.26
CA ARG A 53 -17.82 -6.87 8.27
C ARG A 53 -17.98 -6.19 9.65
N GLY A 54 -19.00 -5.34 9.84
CA GLY A 54 -19.26 -4.61 11.10
C GLY A 54 -18.38 -3.38 11.32
N LEU A 55 -17.90 -2.76 10.25
CA LEU A 55 -17.02 -1.58 10.29
C LEU A 55 -17.75 -0.34 9.73
N ASP A 56 -18.83 0.07 10.39
CA ASP A 56 -19.69 1.19 9.96
C ASP A 56 -19.02 2.57 10.08
N GLY A 57 -17.96 2.70 10.88
CA GLY A 57 -17.26 3.96 11.16
C GLY A 57 -16.20 4.34 10.12
N VAL A 58 -15.98 3.54 9.07
CA VAL A 58 -15.00 3.84 8.01
C VAL A 58 -15.56 4.89 7.06
N ILE A 59 -14.80 5.96 6.84
CA ILE A 59 -15.16 7.04 5.92
C ILE A 59 -14.51 6.77 4.57
N SER A 60 -15.34 6.73 3.51
CA SER A 60 -14.88 6.42 2.16
C SER A 60 -15.14 7.57 1.20
N GLN A 61 -14.17 7.88 0.35
CA GLN A 61 -14.29 8.90 -0.70
C GLN A 61 -13.59 8.44 -1.98
N ALA A 62 -14.22 8.66 -3.13
CA ALA A 62 -13.55 8.45 -4.41
C ALA A 62 -12.44 9.49 -4.58
N CYS A 63 -11.23 9.01 -4.91
CA CYS A 63 -10.08 9.86 -5.16
C CYS A 63 -9.05 9.12 -5.99
N ASP A 64 -8.78 9.62 -7.19
CA ASP A 64 -7.59 9.25 -7.96
C ASP A 64 -6.40 10.05 -7.41
N ILE A 65 -5.46 9.36 -6.79
CA ILE A 65 -4.27 10.01 -6.19
C ILE A 65 -3.34 10.64 -7.24
N SER A 66 -3.53 10.34 -8.53
CA SER A 66 -2.82 10.99 -9.62
C SER A 66 -3.39 12.37 -9.97
N ASP A 67 -4.58 12.72 -9.46
CA ASP A 67 -5.26 13.99 -9.63
C ASP A 67 -5.08 14.89 -8.40
N ALA A 68 -4.49 16.06 -8.58
CA ALA A 68 -4.19 16.98 -7.49
C ALA A 68 -5.45 17.57 -6.83
N ALA A 69 -6.50 17.84 -7.62
CA ALA A 69 -7.74 18.42 -7.10
C ALA A 69 -8.52 17.40 -6.25
N GLN A 70 -8.57 16.14 -6.69
CA GLN A 70 -9.21 15.08 -5.92
C GLN A 70 -8.47 14.79 -4.62
N VAL A 71 -7.13 14.80 -4.65
CA VAL A 71 -6.32 14.69 -3.42
C VAL A 71 -6.63 15.87 -2.47
N ALA A 72 -6.65 17.10 -2.97
CA ALA A 72 -7.01 18.27 -2.15
C ALA A 72 -8.37 18.09 -1.47
N ALA A 73 -9.41 17.73 -2.25
CA ALA A 73 -10.76 17.49 -1.73
C ALA A 73 -10.84 16.38 -0.67
N LEU A 74 -10.08 15.28 -0.84
CA LEU A 74 -9.98 14.22 0.16
C LEU A 74 -9.39 14.75 1.47
N PHE A 75 -8.34 15.57 1.38
CA PHE A 75 -7.71 16.15 2.55
C PHE A 75 -8.55 17.24 3.21
N ASP A 76 -9.39 17.97 2.43
CA ASP A 76 -10.39 18.90 2.98
C ASP A 76 -11.41 18.16 3.85
N THR A 77 -11.88 16.98 3.40
CA THR A 77 -12.75 16.12 4.21
C THR A 77 -12.09 15.69 5.52
N ILE A 78 -10.84 15.23 5.49
CA ILE A 78 -10.11 14.80 6.68
C ILE A 78 -9.92 15.98 7.65
N GLU A 79 -9.55 17.16 7.12
CA GLU A 79 -9.35 18.36 7.94
C GLU A 79 -10.64 18.83 8.61
N HIS A 80 -11.75 18.84 7.86
CA HIS A 80 -13.07 19.22 8.40
C HIS A 80 -13.55 18.24 9.47
N ASP A 81 -13.42 16.92 9.24
CA ASP A 81 -14.01 15.89 10.10
C ASP A 81 -13.15 15.50 11.29
N ALA A 82 -11.82 15.57 11.16
CA ALA A 82 -10.89 15.08 12.19
C ALA A 82 -9.88 16.12 12.64
N GLY A 83 -9.57 17.13 11.82
CA GLY A 83 -8.60 18.16 12.14
C GLY A 83 -7.15 17.67 12.26
N ARG A 84 -6.90 16.37 12.02
CA ARG A 84 -5.59 15.72 12.15
C ARG A 84 -5.46 14.50 11.26
N LEU A 85 -4.23 14.09 10.99
CA LEU A 85 -3.88 12.81 10.41
C LEU A 85 -2.66 12.27 11.14
N ASP A 86 -2.66 11.00 11.56
CA ASP A 86 -1.53 10.40 12.29
C ASP A 86 -0.76 9.42 11.43
N ILE A 87 -1.47 8.68 10.57
CA ILE A 87 -0.89 7.60 9.77
C ILE A 87 -1.40 7.70 8.33
N LEU A 88 -0.45 7.67 7.39
CA LEU A 88 -0.74 7.53 5.96
C LEU A 88 -0.24 6.19 5.45
N VAL A 89 -1.15 5.39 4.85
CA VAL A 89 -0.81 4.15 4.16
C VAL A 89 -0.96 4.34 2.66
N ASN A 90 0.15 4.44 1.95
CA ASN A 90 0.21 4.53 0.50
C ASN A 90 0.12 3.13 -0.13
N ASN A 91 -1.11 2.64 -0.33
CA ASN A 91 -1.40 1.33 -0.89
C ASN A 91 -1.94 1.39 -2.34
N ALA A 92 -2.55 2.50 -2.76
CA ALA A 92 -3.08 2.62 -4.13
C ALA A 92 -2.02 2.31 -5.19
N ALA A 93 -2.38 1.50 -6.17
CA ALA A 93 -1.46 1.12 -7.23
C ALA A 93 -2.19 0.79 -8.55
N ASN A 94 -1.66 1.32 -9.65
CA ASN A 94 -1.90 0.82 -11.00
C ASN A 94 -0.94 -0.36 -11.25
N GLN A 95 -1.50 -1.52 -11.52
CA GLN A 95 -0.70 -2.73 -11.74
C GLN A 95 -0.18 -2.86 -13.19
N GLY A 96 -0.59 -2.01 -14.12
CA GLY A 96 -0.20 -2.08 -15.53
C GLY A 96 -0.59 -3.39 -16.19
N LEU A 97 -1.77 -3.94 -15.87
CA LEU A 97 -2.26 -5.18 -16.45
C LEU A 97 -2.73 -4.96 -17.89
N GLY A 98 -2.42 -5.93 -18.78
CA GLY A 98 -2.84 -5.87 -20.19
C GLY A 98 -1.99 -4.93 -21.06
N HIS A 99 -0.88 -4.37 -20.53
CA HIS A 99 -0.03 -3.45 -21.29
C HIS A 99 0.99 -4.17 -22.21
N GLY A 100 1.01 -5.50 -22.21
CA GLY A 100 1.96 -6.28 -23.03
C GLY A 100 3.40 -6.27 -22.48
N GLY A 101 4.32 -6.69 -23.31
CA GLY A 101 5.77 -6.67 -23.04
C GLY A 101 6.40 -5.32 -23.39
N PRO A 102 7.73 -5.20 -23.21
CA PRO A 102 8.43 -3.92 -23.46
C PRO A 102 8.45 -3.51 -24.96
N LEU A 103 8.16 -4.42 -25.88
CA LEU A 103 8.08 -4.13 -27.30
C LEU A 103 6.70 -3.64 -27.76
N GLU A 104 5.66 -3.89 -26.94
CA GLU A 104 4.25 -3.57 -27.23
C GLU A 104 3.72 -2.40 -26.39
N MET A 105 4.33 -2.15 -25.24
CA MET A 105 3.92 -1.10 -24.32
C MET A 105 4.40 0.27 -24.82
N ASP A 106 3.46 1.20 -25.04
CA ASP A 106 3.80 2.60 -25.31
C ASP A 106 4.25 3.34 -24.05
N ALA A 107 4.89 4.50 -24.25
CA ALA A 107 5.43 5.30 -23.17
C ALA A 107 4.32 5.90 -22.27
N GLU A 108 3.15 6.19 -22.83
CA GLU A 108 2.00 6.74 -22.11
C GLU A 108 1.47 5.74 -21.08
N ARG A 109 1.33 4.46 -21.46
CA ARG A 109 0.95 3.38 -20.53
C ARG A 109 2.00 3.13 -19.46
N PHE A 110 3.28 3.22 -19.83
CA PHE A 110 4.36 3.18 -18.85
C PHE A 110 4.24 4.34 -17.85
N TRP A 111 4.03 5.55 -18.36
CA TRP A 111 3.86 6.75 -17.56
C TRP A 111 2.64 6.69 -16.63
N ASP A 112 1.50 6.18 -17.09
CA ASP A 112 0.30 6.02 -16.28
C ASP A 112 0.54 5.20 -15.01
N VAL A 113 1.37 4.15 -15.10
CA VAL A 113 1.76 3.35 -13.94
C VAL A 113 2.62 4.17 -12.98
N LEU A 114 3.61 4.91 -13.48
CA LEU A 114 4.46 5.76 -12.66
C LEU A 114 3.67 6.93 -12.06
N LYS A 115 2.79 7.54 -12.84
CA LYS A 115 1.94 8.65 -12.41
C LYS A 115 1.11 8.28 -11.19
N THR A 116 0.48 7.12 -11.19
CA THR A 116 -0.29 6.65 -10.03
C THR A 116 0.63 6.21 -8.89
N ASN A 117 1.56 5.27 -9.17
CA ASN A 117 2.27 4.55 -8.10
C ASN A 117 3.35 5.40 -7.42
N VAL A 118 4.01 6.26 -8.18
CA VAL A 118 5.14 7.06 -7.69
C VAL A 118 4.71 8.50 -7.42
N VAL A 119 4.25 9.21 -8.46
CA VAL A 119 3.88 10.63 -8.34
C VAL A 119 2.67 10.80 -7.44
N GLY A 120 1.66 9.94 -7.57
CA GLY A 120 0.46 9.95 -6.70
C GLY A 120 0.82 9.68 -5.23
N GLY A 121 1.61 8.66 -4.94
CA GLY A 121 2.07 8.35 -3.58
C GLY A 121 2.91 9.49 -2.97
N PHE A 122 3.78 10.11 -3.77
CA PHE A 122 4.52 11.30 -3.34
C PHE A 122 3.59 12.47 -3.04
N ARG A 123 2.64 12.78 -3.94
CA ARG A 123 1.65 13.86 -3.76
C ARG A 123 0.85 13.72 -2.48
N VAL A 124 0.31 12.54 -2.22
CA VAL A 124 -0.47 12.28 -0.99
C VAL A 124 0.42 12.44 0.25
N THR A 125 1.67 11.96 0.21
CA THR A 125 2.63 12.12 1.30
C THR A 125 2.97 13.59 1.55
N GLN A 126 3.28 14.35 0.50
CA GLN A 126 3.56 15.79 0.60
C GLN A 126 2.37 16.56 1.17
N THR A 127 1.15 16.22 0.72
CA THR A 127 -0.08 16.85 1.23
C THR A 127 -0.30 16.53 2.70
N ALA A 128 -0.08 15.28 3.14
CA ALA A 128 -0.16 14.87 4.54
C ALA A 128 0.84 15.63 5.42
N CYS A 129 2.08 15.74 4.97
CA CYS A 129 3.11 16.50 5.68
C CYS A 129 2.72 17.96 5.83
N ASN A 130 2.37 18.64 4.74
CA ASN A 130 2.10 20.08 4.75
C ASN A 130 0.82 20.46 5.48
N ARG A 131 -0.22 19.64 5.41
CA ARG A 131 -1.52 19.96 6.01
C ARG A 131 -1.61 19.54 7.48
N PHE A 132 -0.97 18.43 7.87
CA PHE A 132 -1.13 17.84 9.21
C PHE A 132 0.20 17.63 9.94
N PHE A 133 1.11 16.79 9.44
CA PHE A 133 2.26 16.31 10.19
C PHE A 133 3.18 17.43 10.70
N MET A 134 3.30 18.52 9.93
CA MET A 134 4.09 19.69 10.34
C MET A 134 3.37 20.61 11.31
N LYS A 135 2.05 20.48 11.47
CA LYS A 135 1.23 21.39 12.27
C LYS A 135 0.77 20.80 13.61
N GLN A 136 0.94 19.50 13.81
CA GLN A 136 0.49 18.79 15.01
C GLN A 136 1.69 18.33 15.85
N GLU A 137 1.51 18.20 17.17
CA GLU A 137 2.58 17.73 18.08
C GLU A 137 2.99 16.28 17.82
N SER A 138 1.99 15.38 17.65
CA SER A 138 2.25 14.01 17.23
C SER A 138 2.61 14.00 15.77
N ARG A 139 3.91 13.83 15.48
CA ARG A 139 4.39 13.71 14.10
C ARG A 139 3.80 12.47 13.43
N GLY A 140 3.74 12.50 12.09
CA GLY A 140 3.08 11.46 11.32
C GLY A 140 3.95 10.24 11.04
N VAL A 141 3.28 9.16 10.64
CA VAL A 141 3.93 7.97 10.10
C VAL A 141 3.41 7.69 8.69
N VAL A 142 4.32 7.42 7.77
CA VAL A 142 4.00 7.03 6.39
C VAL A 142 4.46 5.60 6.15
N VAL A 143 3.55 4.76 5.66
CA VAL A 143 3.89 3.39 5.23
C VAL A 143 3.51 3.22 3.77
N PHE A 144 4.49 2.89 2.94
CA PHE A 144 4.27 2.56 1.53
C PHE A 144 4.07 1.06 1.32
N LEU A 145 3.26 0.70 0.33
CA LEU A 145 3.19 -0.66 -0.20
C LEU A 145 4.02 -0.74 -1.50
N SER A 146 5.21 -1.38 -1.40
CA SER A 146 6.01 -1.74 -2.56
C SER A 146 5.64 -3.14 -3.06
N SER A 147 6.61 -3.92 -3.44
CA SER A 147 6.51 -5.33 -3.83
C SER A 147 7.91 -5.95 -3.85
N ASN A 148 8.02 -7.25 -3.65
CA ASN A 148 9.26 -7.97 -3.92
C ASN A 148 9.70 -7.87 -5.40
N THR A 149 8.78 -7.51 -6.31
CA THR A 149 9.09 -7.24 -7.72
C THR A 149 9.97 -6.02 -7.94
N ALA A 150 10.18 -5.19 -6.92
CA ALA A 150 11.19 -4.13 -6.93
C ALA A 150 12.63 -4.68 -6.98
N MET A 151 12.84 -5.93 -6.51
CA MET A 151 14.13 -6.63 -6.47
C MET A 151 14.17 -7.82 -7.43
N ARG A 152 13.06 -8.52 -7.59
CA ARG A 152 12.92 -9.73 -8.43
C ARG A 152 11.86 -9.50 -9.50
N ALA A 153 12.28 -8.93 -10.63
CA ALA A 153 11.37 -8.58 -11.71
C ALA A 153 10.59 -9.80 -12.25
N ILE A 154 9.40 -9.55 -12.72
CA ILE A 154 8.56 -10.54 -13.42
C ILE A 154 8.33 -10.11 -14.88
N ARG A 155 8.20 -11.10 -15.78
CA ARG A 155 8.03 -10.86 -17.21
C ARG A 155 6.77 -10.05 -17.50
N HIS A 156 6.82 -9.21 -18.51
CA HIS A 156 5.70 -8.37 -19.00
C HIS A 156 5.13 -7.40 -17.96
N ARG A 157 5.98 -6.94 -17.02
CA ARG A 157 5.60 -6.02 -15.95
C ARG A 157 6.62 -4.89 -15.73
N THR A 158 7.27 -4.46 -16.80
CA THR A 158 8.36 -3.47 -16.76
C THR A 158 7.96 -2.21 -16.02
N ALA A 159 6.86 -1.54 -16.40
CA ALA A 159 6.39 -0.32 -15.73
C ALA A 159 6.10 -0.54 -14.24
N TYR A 160 5.44 -1.65 -13.89
CA TYR A 160 5.14 -1.98 -12.51
C TYR A 160 6.39 -2.24 -11.67
N CYS A 161 7.31 -3.08 -12.16
CA CYS A 161 8.57 -3.35 -11.46
C CYS A 161 9.38 -2.07 -11.27
N THR A 162 9.47 -1.24 -12.32
CA THR A 162 10.12 0.09 -12.25
C THR A 162 9.47 0.97 -11.19
N SER A 163 8.13 1.05 -11.15
CA SER A 163 7.42 1.86 -10.17
C SER A 163 7.68 1.38 -8.73
N LYS A 164 7.77 0.07 -8.50
CA LYS A 164 8.03 -0.49 -7.17
C LYS A 164 9.49 -0.30 -6.74
N GLY A 165 10.44 -0.37 -7.67
CA GLY A 165 11.84 0.03 -7.44
C GLY A 165 11.98 1.51 -7.09
N ALA A 166 11.26 2.37 -7.82
CA ALA A 166 11.20 3.80 -7.55
C ALA A 166 10.62 4.11 -6.15
N ILE A 167 9.56 3.39 -5.73
CA ILE A 167 9.01 3.51 -4.37
C ILE A 167 10.07 3.17 -3.31
N ASN A 168 10.84 2.08 -3.48
CA ASN A 168 11.89 1.71 -2.51
C ASN A 168 12.96 2.80 -2.36
N SER A 169 13.35 3.44 -3.47
CA SER A 169 14.29 4.57 -3.45
C SER A 169 13.66 5.80 -2.82
N MET A 170 12.42 6.13 -3.19
CA MET A 170 11.68 7.28 -2.66
C MET A 170 11.48 7.17 -1.14
N VAL A 171 11.17 5.99 -0.61
CA VAL A 171 11.02 5.76 0.84
C VAL A 171 12.29 6.14 1.60
N ARG A 172 13.47 5.73 1.11
CA ARG A 172 14.75 6.08 1.74
C ARG A 172 15.02 7.59 1.70
N ALA A 173 14.76 8.22 0.55
CA ALA A 173 14.94 9.67 0.41
C ALA A 173 13.99 10.45 1.33
N LEU A 174 12.69 10.10 1.32
CA LEU A 174 11.71 10.74 2.21
C LEU A 174 12.02 10.49 3.69
N ALA A 175 12.49 9.31 4.05
CA ALA A 175 12.89 9.01 5.43
C ALA A 175 14.06 9.91 5.88
N LEU A 176 15.06 10.10 5.03
CA LEU A 176 16.19 10.97 5.32
C LEU A 176 15.76 12.43 5.50
N ASP A 177 14.89 12.93 4.61
CA ASP A 177 14.47 14.33 4.62
C ASP A 177 13.47 14.63 5.75
N LEU A 178 12.62 13.65 6.12
CA LEU A 178 11.52 13.86 7.07
C LEU A 178 11.85 13.41 8.51
N ALA A 179 12.88 12.58 8.71
CA ALA A 179 13.28 12.12 10.05
C ALA A 179 13.68 13.27 10.99
N PRO A 180 14.40 14.32 10.57
CA PRO A 180 14.70 15.49 11.44
C PRO A 180 13.40 16.21 11.90
N LEU A 181 12.29 16.01 11.20
CA LEU A 181 10.98 16.57 11.53
C LEU A 181 10.15 15.64 12.42
N GLY A 182 10.70 14.50 12.82
CA GLY A 182 10.02 13.48 13.63
C GLY A 182 9.03 12.62 12.87
N ILE A 183 9.07 12.61 11.54
CA ILE A 183 8.18 11.80 10.68
C ILE A 183 8.91 10.54 10.23
N ARG A 184 8.31 9.37 10.45
CA ARG A 184 8.87 8.09 9.99
C ARG A 184 8.27 7.70 8.64
N VAL A 185 9.09 7.16 7.75
CA VAL A 185 8.67 6.67 6.44
C VAL A 185 9.26 5.28 6.23
N ASN A 186 8.40 4.26 6.14
CA ASN A 186 8.80 2.88 5.93
C ASN A 186 7.97 2.23 4.81
N CYS A 187 8.33 1.02 4.43
CA CYS A 187 7.69 0.30 3.34
C CYS A 187 7.49 -1.18 3.70
N CYS A 188 6.32 -1.72 3.37
CA CYS A 188 6.11 -3.16 3.26
C CYS A 188 6.22 -3.56 1.79
N ALA A 189 7.01 -4.61 1.51
CA ALA A 189 7.22 -5.17 0.17
C ALA A 189 6.66 -6.60 0.11
N PRO A 190 5.36 -6.77 -0.22
CA PRO A 190 4.75 -8.09 -0.32
C PRO A 190 5.26 -8.90 -1.52
N GLY A 191 5.17 -10.23 -1.38
CA GLY A 191 5.25 -11.17 -2.49
C GLY A 191 3.88 -11.50 -3.10
N TYR A 192 3.61 -12.79 -3.30
CA TYR A 192 2.31 -13.26 -3.73
C TYR A 192 1.28 -13.06 -2.60
N ILE A 193 0.18 -12.38 -2.93
CA ILE A 193 -0.96 -12.19 -2.01
C ILE A 193 -2.17 -12.90 -2.61
N TYR A 194 -2.89 -13.67 -1.79
CA TYR A 194 -4.17 -14.26 -2.17
C TYR A 194 -5.21 -13.14 -2.40
N THR A 195 -5.69 -13.03 -3.62
CA THR A 195 -6.68 -12.05 -4.06
C THR A 195 -7.70 -12.73 -4.96
N GLU A 196 -8.76 -12.05 -5.35
CA GLU A 196 -9.76 -12.58 -6.30
C GLU A 196 -9.14 -13.21 -7.56
N ARG A 197 -7.96 -12.75 -7.98
CA ARG A 197 -7.22 -13.31 -9.14
C ARG A 197 -6.73 -14.74 -8.92
N TRP A 198 -6.59 -15.21 -7.68
CA TRP A 198 -6.24 -16.60 -7.39
C TRP A 198 -7.40 -17.54 -7.62
N LEU A 199 -8.66 -17.05 -7.54
CA LEU A 199 -9.86 -17.84 -7.79
C LEU A 199 -9.96 -18.32 -9.25
N THR A 200 -9.35 -17.57 -10.18
CA THR A 200 -9.34 -17.86 -11.61
C THR A 200 -7.97 -18.34 -12.11
N LEU A 201 -7.00 -18.51 -11.21
CA LEU A 201 -5.68 -18.98 -11.58
C LEU A 201 -5.73 -20.50 -11.80
N ASP A 202 -5.12 -20.95 -12.90
CA ASP A 202 -4.91 -22.35 -13.17
C ASP A 202 -4.22 -23.05 -12.00
N PRO A 203 -4.73 -24.23 -11.53
CA PRO A 203 -4.19 -24.94 -10.36
C PRO A 203 -2.70 -25.30 -10.43
N GLU A 204 -2.21 -25.68 -11.62
CA GLU A 204 -0.79 -26.02 -11.82
C GLU A 204 0.08 -24.74 -11.68
N LYS A 205 -0.39 -23.62 -12.23
CA LYS A 205 0.28 -22.33 -12.06
C LYS A 205 0.26 -21.88 -10.61
N ALA A 206 -0.82 -22.11 -9.88
CA ALA A 206 -0.91 -21.81 -8.45
C ALA A 206 0.09 -22.66 -7.65
N ALA A 207 0.13 -23.97 -7.89
CA ALA A 207 1.10 -24.89 -7.28
C ALA A 207 2.55 -24.47 -7.58
N ARG A 208 2.85 -24.15 -8.85
CA ARG A 208 4.18 -23.70 -9.26
C ARG A 208 4.60 -22.38 -8.60
N ARG A 209 3.67 -21.45 -8.38
CA ARG A 209 3.95 -20.22 -7.63
C ARG A 209 4.27 -20.51 -6.16
N ARG A 210 3.59 -21.48 -5.53
CA ARG A 210 3.85 -21.88 -4.14
C ARG A 210 5.23 -22.52 -3.98
N LEU A 211 5.72 -23.27 -4.97
CA LEU A 211 7.10 -23.77 -4.98
C LEU A 211 8.14 -22.64 -4.95
N ASN A 212 7.78 -21.47 -5.51
CA ASN A 212 8.63 -20.28 -5.47
C ASN A 212 8.55 -19.51 -4.13
N CYS A 213 7.82 -20.04 -3.17
CA CYS A 213 7.71 -19.51 -1.79
C CYS A 213 8.21 -20.58 -0.81
N PRO A 214 9.34 -20.38 -0.13
CA PRO A 214 9.84 -21.33 0.88
C PRO A 214 8.80 -21.75 1.93
N LEU A 215 7.92 -20.86 2.36
CA LEU A 215 6.82 -21.20 3.28
C LEU A 215 5.64 -21.92 2.60
N ARG A 216 5.69 -22.19 1.29
CA ARG A 216 4.70 -22.97 0.51
C ARG A 216 3.30 -22.38 0.43
N HIS A 217 3.13 -21.14 0.78
CA HIS A 217 1.86 -20.45 0.65
C HIS A 217 2.05 -18.98 0.24
N GLU A 218 1.03 -18.41 -0.35
CA GLU A 218 0.85 -16.99 -0.55
C GLU A 218 0.39 -16.30 0.73
N ALA A 219 0.76 -15.03 0.90
CA ALA A 219 0.25 -14.21 2.00
C ALA A 219 -1.25 -13.97 1.85
N LYS A 220 -1.97 -13.84 2.95
CA LYS A 220 -3.30 -13.22 3.00
C LYS A 220 -3.16 -11.70 3.14
N GLY A 221 -4.18 -10.94 2.79
CA GLY A 221 -4.16 -9.50 3.01
C GLY A 221 -3.94 -9.12 4.48
N ALA A 222 -4.48 -9.93 5.40
CA ALA A 222 -4.27 -9.76 6.83
C ALA A 222 -2.79 -9.87 7.27
N ASP A 223 -1.98 -10.73 6.62
CA ASP A 223 -0.55 -10.85 6.92
C ASP A 223 0.18 -9.55 6.58
N ILE A 224 -0.18 -8.95 5.44
CA ILE A 224 0.36 -7.66 5.02
C ILE A 224 -0.13 -6.54 5.94
N ALA A 225 -1.40 -6.55 6.32
CA ALA A 225 -1.97 -5.57 7.25
C ALA A 225 -1.28 -5.61 8.63
N ASN A 226 -0.89 -6.79 9.10
CA ASN A 226 -0.12 -6.94 10.35
C ASN A 226 1.25 -6.27 10.29
N VAL A 227 1.99 -6.45 9.17
CA VAL A 227 3.29 -5.79 8.98
C VAL A 227 3.13 -4.28 8.87
N VAL A 228 2.13 -3.80 8.11
CA VAL A 228 1.85 -2.36 7.97
C VAL A 228 1.44 -1.75 9.31
N ALA A 229 0.60 -2.42 10.08
CA ALA A 229 0.21 -1.97 11.43
C ALA A 229 1.42 -1.90 12.39
N PHE A 230 2.34 -2.87 12.32
CA PHE A 230 3.61 -2.81 13.08
C PHE A 230 4.43 -1.57 12.67
N LEU A 231 4.65 -1.36 11.36
CA LEU A 231 5.43 -0.23 10.86
C LEU A 231 4.78 1.13 11.17
N ALA A 232 3.46 1.17 11.30
CA ALA A 232 2.69 2.37 11.64
C ALA A 232 2.65 2.66 13.15
N SER A 233 2.96 1.69 14.00
CA SER A 233 2.84 1.78 15.46
C SER A 233 4.13 2.25 16.13
N ASP A 234 4.05 2.51 17.44
CA ASP A 234 5.18 2.85 18.29
C ASP A 234 6.13 1.66 18.52
N ASP A 235 5.71 0.41 18.27
CA ASP A 235 6.57 -0.77 18.31
C ASP A 235 7.74 -0.68 17.29
N SER A 236 7.60 0.15 16.26
CA SER A 236 8.63 0.47 15.27
C SER A 236 9.18 1.89 15.38
N ALA A 237 9.13 2.51 16.57
CA ALA A 237 9.50 3.92 16.78
C ALA A 237 10.93 4.26 16.32
N ASN A 238 11.86 3.31 16.33
CA ASN A 238 13.25 3.50 15.87
C ASN A 238 13.50 2.98 14.43
N MET A 239 12.42 2.82 13.64
CA MET A 239 12.52 2.37 12.25
C MET A 239 12.07 3.48 11.29
N THR A 240 12.95 3.88 10.38
CA THR A 240 12.63 4.75 9.24
C THR A 240 13.55 4.43 8.06
N GLY A 241 13.06 4.53 6.84
CA GLY A 241 13.79 4.19 5.62
C GLY A 241 13.83 2.70 5.28
N GLU A 242 13.14 1.86 6.08
CA GLU A 242 13.17 0.41 5.95
C GLU A 242 12.19 -0.11 4.89
N ILE A 243 12.64 -1.15 4.18
CA ILE A 243 11.85 -1.92 3.23
C ILE A 243 11.68 -3.33 3.79
N VAL A 244 10.58 -3.56 4.50
CA VAL A 244 10.30 -4.86 5.13
C VAL A 244 9.63 -5.80 4.12
N THR A 245 10.33 -6.85 3.75
CA THR A 245 9.82 -7.86 2.82
C THR A 245 8.89 -8.84 3.56
N CYS A 246 7.70 -9.05 2.99
CA CYS A 246 6.68 -10.00 3.48
C CYS A 246 6.22 -10.88 2.30
N ASP A 247 7.04 -11.88 1.92
CA ASP A 247 6.89 -12.62 0.67
C ASP A 247 7.08 -14.14 0.79
N ALA A 248 6.89 -14.69 1.99
CA ALA A 248 7.04 -16.11 2.28
C ALA A 248 8.43 -16.67 1.92
N GLY A 249 9.47 -15.83 1.94
CA GLY A 249 10.85 -16.20 1.63
C GLY A 249 11.18 -16.20 0.12
N CYS A 250 10.25 -15.80 -0.75
CA CYS A 250 10.45 -15.79 -2.19
C CYS A 250 11.70 -15.01 -2.62
N SER A 251 12.02 -13.91 -1.96
CA SER A 251 13.18 -13.08 -2.30
C SER A 251 14.52 -13.61 -1.79
N CYS A 252 14.54 -14.48 -0.77
CA CYS A 252 15.77 -15.06 -0.26
C CYS A 252 16.19 -16.35 -0.99
N GLN A 253 15.29 -16.93 -1.80
CA GLN A 253 15.52 -18.16 -2.54
C GLN A 253 16.17 -17.86 -3.89
N HIS A 254 17.28 -18.53 -4.18
CA HIS A 254 17.96 -18.42 -5.48
C HIS A 254 17.19 -19.16 -6.57
N MET A 255 16.85 -20.44 -6.33
CA MET A 255 16.05 -21.29 -7.20
C MET A 255 14.89 -21.93 -6.43
N PRO A 256 13.78 -22.28 -7.10
CA PRO A 256 12.76 -23.15 -6.51
C PRO A 256 13.34 -24.53 -6.16
N GLU A 257 12.80 -25.17 -5.12
CA GLU A 257 13.28 -26.46 -4.60
C GLU A 257 13.33 -27.58 -5.66
N ASP A 258 12.41 -27.56 -6.63
CA ASP A 258 12.35 -28.56 -7.71
C ASP A 258 13.49 -28.44 -8.75
N VAL A 259 14.32 -27.41 -8.64
CA VAL A 259 15.52 -27.19 -9.47
C VAL A 259 16.75 -26.86 -8.64
N ASP A 260 16.63 -26.84 -7.32
CA ASP A 260 17.75 -26.70 -6.38
C ASP A 260 18.38 -28.08 -6.16
N VAL A 261 19.68 -28.19 -6.21
CA VAL A 261 20.39 -29.47 -6.20
C VAL A 261 20.87 -29.82 -4.80
#